data_c73ba5ccdc6a6531877efd8f3540b306
#
_entry.id   c73ba5ccdc6a6531877efd8f3540b306
#
_cell.length_a   1.000
_cell.length_b   1.000
_cell.length_c   1.000
_cell.angle_alpha   90.00
_cell.angle_beta   90.00
_cell.angle_gamma   90.00
#
_symmetry.space_group_name_H-M   'P 1'
#
loop_
_entity.id
_entity.type
_entity.pdbx_description
1 polymer ?
#
loop_
_entity_poly.entity_id
_entity_poly.type
_entity_poly.pdbx_seq_one_letter_code
_entity_poly.pdbx_strand_id
1 'polypeptide(L)'
;MRISVLSGKGGTGKTTVATNLSYYLSKKGEKVQYLDFDVEEPNGFIFLKPEIENTFEVKVKVPQIDESSCTQCGLCAKKCNFNALSVTKNGVLVFEKICHSCGLCSLVCPVNAITEVEREIGKIEIGYTDNLKVVRGILNIGEPMGIPILKDLKKLITPDYINIIDSPPGSSCSVVHSVEGSDYGILVTEPTKFGLHDLEIAVNVIRQLGVPFGVVINKSDENDYIIEEFCKKQGIDIIERIPFDRSIAQKYSKGELLDDKIFMEVFENIFSKIMEVSNNEADSCN
;
A
#
# COMPACT_ATOMS: atom_id res chain seq x y z
N MET A 1 16.16 -1.35 4.39
CA MET A 1 15.79 -1.02 2.99
C MET A 1 14.31 -1.15 2.81
N ARG A 2 13.68 -0.25 2.04
CA ARG A 2 12.23 -0.25 1.73
C ARG A 2 12.03 -0.31 0.23
N ILE A 3 11.35 -1.34 -0.26
CA ILE A 3 11.05 -1.55 -1.68
C ILE A 3 9.53 -1.57 -1.83
N SER A 4 8.98 -0.60 -2.57
CA SER A 4 7.55 -0.58 -2.86
C SER A 4 7.26 -1.20 -4.22
N VAL A 5 6.26 -2.08 -4.26
CA VAL A 5 5.76 -2.69 -5.51
C VAL A 5 4.42 -2.03 -5.82
N LEU A 6 4.30 -1.42 -6.98
CA LEU A 6 3.12 -0.64 -7.36
C LEU A 6 2.74 -0.82 -8.83
N SER A 7 1.51 -0.45 -9.17
CA SER A 7 0.99 -0.47 -10.54
C SER A 7 -0.14 0.53 -10.72
N GLY A 8 -0.37 0.98 -11.94
CA GLY A 8 -1.45 1.91 -12.25
C GLY A 8 -2.86 1.32 -12.12
N LYS A 9 -3.03 -0.02 -12.12
CA LYS A 9 -4.33 -0.69 -11.94
C LYS A 9 -4.22 -2.00 -11.17
N GLY A 10 -5.39 -2.55 -10.76
CA GLY A 10 -5.50 -3.91 -10.23
C GLY A 10 -5.25 -5.00 -11.29
N GLY A 11 -4.82 -6.19 -10.86
CA GLY A 11 -4.66 -7.37 -11.72
C GLY A 11 -3.40 -7.44 -12.56
N THR A 12 -2.47 -6.49 -12.47
CA THR A 12 -1.18 -6.49 -13.18
C THR A 12 -0.16 -7.48 -12.61
N GLY A 13 -0.40 -8.01 -11.39
CA GLY A 13 0.49 -8.95 -10.72
C GLY A 13 1.42 -8.33 -9.67
N LYS A 14 1.10 -7.13 -9.13
CA LYS A 14 1.84 -6.52 -8.01
C LYS A 14 2.07 -7.49 -6.86
N THR A 15 0.98 -8.02 -6.29
CA THR A 15 1.02 -8.96 -5.17
C THR A 15 1.81 -10.23 -5.53
N THR A 16 1.74 -10.70 -6.78
CA THR A 16 2.57 -11.82 -7.24
C THR A 16 4.04 -11.47 -7.15
N VAL A 17 4.45 -10.29 -7.64
CA VAL A 17 5.84 -9.85 -7.56
C VAL A 17 6.26 -9.63 -6.11
N ALA A 18 5.46 -8.92 -5.30
CA ALA A 18 5.78 -8.59 -3.92
C ALA A 18 5.93 -9.83 -3.03
N THR A 19 4.97 -10.78 -3.09
CA THR A 19 4.99 -12.00 -2.29
C THR A 19 6.13 -12.94 -2.66
N ASN A 20 6.36 -13.13 -3.97
CA ASN A 20 7.41 -14.02 -4.44
C ASN A 20 8.81 -13.44 -4.24
N LEU A 21 9.01 -12.13 -4.41
CA LEU A 21 10.27 -11.46 -4.05
C LEU A 21 10.56 -11.59 -2.55
N SER A 22 9.56 -11.39 -1.70
CA SER A 22 9.70 -11.56 -0.24
C SER A 22 10.07 -13.00 0.12
N TYR A 23 9.41 -13.97 -0.49
CA TYR A 23 9.70 -15.39 -0.30
C TYR A 23 11.11 -15.75 -0.77
N TYR A 24 11.50 -15.32 -1.98
CA TYR A 24 12.84 -15.54 -2.52
C TYR A 24 13.93 -15.03 -1.57
N LEU A 25 13.83 -13.78 -1.13
CA LEU A 25 14.81 -13.16 -0.24
C LEU A 25 14.89 -13.88 1.12
N SER A 26 13.74 -14.27 1.68
CA SER A 26 13.69 -15.05 2.92
C SER A 26 14.39 -16.42 2.76
N LYS A 27 14.22 -17.11 1.62
CA LYS A 27 14.92 -18.38 1.33
C LYS A 27 16.42 -18.20 1.11
N LYS A 28 16.88 -17.00 0.73
CA LYS A 28 18.32 -16.65 0.67
C LYS A 28 18.90 -16.30 2.05
N GLY A 29 18.10 -16.29 3.09
CA GLY A 29 18.53 -16.01 4.47
C GLY A 29 18.49 -14.54 4.87
N GLU A 30 17.91 -13.68 4.02
CA GLU A 30 17.73 -12.28 4.33
C GLU A 30 16.64 -12.08 5.39
N LYS A 31 16.78 -11.02 6.20
CA LYS A 31 15.72 -10.59 7.11
C LYS A 31 14.68 -9.80 6.33
N VAL A 32 13.54 -10.41 6.03
CA VAL A 32 12.51 -9.82 5.18
C VAL A 32 11.22 -9.58 5.95
N GLN A 33 10.62 -8.44 5.69
CA GLN A 33 9.25 -8.11 6.11
C GLN A 33 8.42 -7.78 4.88
N TYR A 34 7.34 -8.53 4.67
CA TYR A 34 6.30 -8.20 3.69
C TYR A 34 5.21 -7.38 4.38
N LEU A 35 4.81 -6.29 3.78
CA LEU A 35 3.74 -5.41 4.28
C LEU A 35 2.69 -5.21 3.19
N ASP A 36 1.48 -5.68 3.44
CA ASP A 36 0.32 -5.48 2.57
C ASP A 36 -0.37 -4.15 2.92
N PHE A 37 -0.19 -3.17 2.04
CA PHE A 37 -0.79 -1.85 2.14
C PHE A 37 -2.09 -1.72 1.32
N ASP A 38 -2.51 -2.78 0.61
CA ASP A 38 -3.83 -2.84 -0.01
C ASP A 38 -4.88 -3.23 1.03
N VAL A 39 -5.15 -2.30 1.96
CA VAL A 39 -6.00 -2.55 3.13
C VAL A 39 -7.46 -2.84 2.80
N GLU A 40 -7.90 -2.53 1.57
CA GLU A 40 -9.24 -2.80 1.08
C GLU A 40 -9.37 -4.26 0.60
N GLU A 41 -8.34 -4.80 -0.06
CA GLU A 41 -8.28 -6.17 -0.58
C GLU A 41 -6.91 -6.84 -0.30
N PRO A 42 -6.51 -7.05 0.97
CA PRO A 42 -5.19 -7.59 1.31
C PRO A 42 -5.09 -9.07 0.94
N ASN A 43 -4.37 -9.37 -0.14
CA ASN A 43 -4.28 -10.69 -0.73
C ASN A 43 -2.99 -11.46 -0.40
N GLY A 44 -1.94 -10.79 0.10
CA GLY A 44 -0.63 -11.38 0.34
C GLY A 44 -0.65 -12.59 1.28
N PHE A 45 -1.53 -12.59 2.28
CA PHE A 45 -1.70 -13.70 3.24
C PHE A 45 -2.20 -15.01 2.60
N ILE A 46 -2.88 -14.94 1.45
CA ILE A 46 -3.33 -16.13 0.70
C ILE A 46 -2.12 -16.93 0.20
N PHE A 47 -1.06 -16.23 -0.22
CA PHE A 47 0.15 -16.82 -0.80
C PHE A 47 1.18 -17.15 0.28
N LEU A 48 1.43 -16.23 1.20
CA LEU A 48 2.45 -16.38 2.24
C LEU A 48 2.01 -17.24 3.42
N LYS A 49 0.69 -17.39 3.65
CA LYS A 49 0.07 -18.27 4.66
C LYS A 49 0.71 -18.16 6.06
N PRO A 50 0.88 -16.95 6.62
CA PRO A 50 1.54 -16.78 7.90
C PRO A 50 0.72 -17.33 9.05
N GLU A 51 1.40 -17.84 10.09
CA GLU A 51 0.80 -18.03 11.40
C GLU A 51 0.66 -16.67 12.08
N ILE A 52 -0.58 -16.26 12.38
CA ILE A 52 -0.87 -14.95 12.97
C ILE A 52 -0.52 -15.00 14.45
N GLU A 53 0.39 -14.12 14.89
CA GLU A 53 0.79 -14.01 16.29
C GLU A 53 0.14 -12.83 17.02
N ASN A 54 -0.06 -11.73 16.31
CA ASN A 54 -0.60 -10.50 16.89
C ASN A 54 -1.66 -9.88 16.00
N THR A 55 -2.69 -9.32 16.64
CA THR A 55 -3.74 -8.52 15.99
C THR A 55 -3.97 -7.24 16.78
N PHE A 56 -4.00 -6.10 16.12
CA PHE A 56 -4.21 -4.78 16.71
C PHE A 56 -5.40 -4.10 16.04
N GLU A 57 -6.34 -3.59 16.84
CA GLU A 57 -7.42 -2.75 16.35
C GLU A 57 -6.87 -1.38 15.96
N VAL A 58 -7.29 -0.87 14.80
CA VAL A 58 -7.00 0.49 14.38
C VAL A 58 -8.23 1.35 14.62
N LYS A 59 -8.05 2.40 15.42
CA LYS A 59 -9.12 3.29 15.85
C LYS A 59 -8.88 4.73 15.39
N VAL A 60 -9.96 5.43 15.17
CA VAL A 60 -9.99 6.87 14.89
C VAL A 60 -10.85 7.57 15.92
N LYS A 61 -10.58 8.85 16.17
CA LYS A 61 -11.38 9.65 17.07
C LYS A 61 -12.55 10.28 16.34
N VAL A 62 -13.75 10.14 16.88
CA VAL A 62 -14.97 10.78 16.36
C VAL A 62 -15.63 11.60 17.45
N PRO A 63 -16.32 12.71 17.10
CA PRO A 63 -16.98 13.54 18.10
C PRO A 63 -18.20 12.84 18.69
N GLN A 64 -18.34 12.94 20.01
CA GLN A 64 -19.52 12.60 20.76
C GLN A 64 -20.09 13.88 21.38
N ILE A 65 -21.40 14.10 21.18
CA ILE A 65 -22.07 15.31 21.63
C ILE A 65 -22.78 15.05 22.98
N ASP A 66 -22.47 15.87 23.98
CA ASP A 66 -23.27 15.94 25.20
C ASP A 66 -24.46 16.83 24.95
N GLU A 67 -25.63 16.21 24.73
CA GLU A 67 -26.89 16.93 24.43
C GLU A 67 -27.33 17.83 25.56
N SER A 68 -26.98 17.52 26.83
CA SER A 68 -27.39 18.30 27.99
C SER A 68 -26.67 19.66 28.07
N SER A 69 -25.45 19.71 27.60
CA SER A 69 -24.60 20.92 27.57
C SER A 69 -24.66 21.66 26.23
N CYS A 70 -25.16 21.01 25.17
CA CYS A 70 -25.17 21.53 23.81
C CYS A 70 -26.22 22.63 23.61
N THR A 71 -25.78 23.83 23.26
CA THR A 71 -26.66 24.98 22.95
C THR A 71 -27.16 24.99 21.49
N GLN A 72 -26.83 24.00 20.69
CA GLN A 72 -27.18 23.90 19.27
C GLN A 72 -26.80 25.13 18.41
N CYS A 73 -25.73 25.84 18.80
CA CYS A 73 -25.27 27.07 18.12
C CYS A 73 -24.78 26.87 16.69
N GLY A 74 -24.55 25.61 16.26
CA GLY A 74 -24.19 25.23 14.90
C GLY A 74 -22.73 25.48 14.52
N LEU A 75 -21.87 25.97 15.42
CA LEU A 75 -20.49 26.33 15.11
C LEU A 75 -19.67 25.12 14.68
N CYS A 76 -19.83 23.96 15.32
CA CYS A 76 -19.16 22.72 14.97
C CYS A 76 -19.48 22.26 13.54
N ALA A 77 -20.74 22.31 13.12
CA ALA A 77 -21.16 21.96 11.77
C ALA A 77 -20.65 23.00 10.74
N LYS A 78 -20.73 24.29 11.04
CA LYS A 78 -20.25 25.37 10.16
C LYS A 78 -18.73 25.32 9.92
N LYS A 79 -17.95 24.83 10.89
CA LYS A 79 -16.48 24.74 10.81
C LYS A 79 -16.00 23.39 10.29
N CYS A 80 -16.87 22.39 10.15
CA CYS A 80 -16.49 21.07 9.63
C CYS A 80 -16.30 21.13 8.11
N ASN A 81 -15.07 21.01 7.66
CA ASN A 81 -14.72 20.98 6.21
C ASN A 81 -15.23 19.73 5.50
N PHE A 82 -15.61 18.69 6.26
CA PHE A 82 -15.99 17.38 5.74
C PHE A 82 -17.51 17.15 5.81
N ASN A 83 -18.29 18.13 6.32
CA ASN A 83 -19.74 18.01 6.53
C ASN A 83 -20.13 16.80 7.41
N ALA A 84 -19.26 16.40 8.32
CA ALA A 84 -19.48 15.27 9.22
C ALA A 84 -20.45 15.59 10.38
N LEU A 85 -20.90 16.84 10.53
CA LEU A 85 -21.88 17.25 11.54
C LEU A 85 -23.00 18.06 10.89
N SER A 86 -24.22 17.86 11.37
CA SER A 86 -25.39 18.62 10.95
C SER A 86 -26.23 18.97 12.16
N VAL A 87 -26.68 20.23 12.27
CA VAL A 87 -27.58 20.67 13.37
C VAL A 87 -29.01 20.56 12.90
N THR A 88 -29.81 19.89 13.69
CA THR A 88 -31.24 19.69 13.43
C THR A 88 -32.06 20.24 14.60
N LYS A 89 -33.37 20.25 14.49
CA LYS A 89 -34.26 20.63 15.60
C LYS A 89 -34.15 19.69 16.81
N ASN A 90 -33.66 18.47 16.59
CA ASN A 90 -33.57 17.42 17.61
C ASN A 90 -32.15 17.23 18.15
N GLY A 91 -31.18 18.10 17.78
CA GLY A 91 -29.81 17.99 18.21
C GLY A 91 -28.80 18.01 17.07
N VAL A 92 -27.59 17.65 17.37
CA VAL A 92 -26.47 17.57 16.40
C VAL A 92 -26.28 16.13 15.93
N LEU A 93 -26.46 15.90 14.64
CA LEU A 93 -26.15 14.61 14.02
C LEU A 93 -24.67 14.52 13.67
N VAL A 94 -24.06 13.40 13.99
CA VAL A 94 -22.68 13.07 13.64
C VAL A 94 -22.67 11.97 12.59
N PHE A 95 -22.02 12.23 11.47
CA PHE A 95 -21.77 11.25 10.40
C PHE A 95 -20.34 10.72 10.56
N GLU A 96 -20.18 9.73 11.43
CA GLU A 96 -18.87 9.22 11.85
C GLU A 96 -18.00 8.73 10.70
N LYS A 97 -18.61 8.08 9.67
CA LYS A 97 -17.90 7.53 8.53
C LYS A 97 -17.20 8.57 7.64
N ILE A 98 -17.74 9.79 7.58
CA ILE A 98 -17.13 10.89 6.84
C ILE A 98 -16.33 11.85 7.72
N CYS A 99 -16.18 11.54 9.01
CA CYS A 99 -15.38 12.30 9.94
C CYS A 99 -13.88 12.00 9.72
N HIS A 100 -13.08 13.03 9.51
CA HIS A 100 -11.62 12.94 9.31
C HIS A 100 -10.82 13.02 10.62
N SER A 101 -11.47 12.89 11.78
CA SER A 101 -10.80 12.85 13.09
C SER A 101 -9.85 14.03 13.36
N CYS A 102 -10.22 15.22 12.87
CA CYS A 102 -9.36 16.41 12.96
C CYS A 102 -9.51 17.18 14.28
N GLY A 103 -10.48 16.85 15.14
CA GLY A 103 -10.71 17.46 16.44
C GLY A 103 -11.24 18.89 16.44
N LEU A 104 -11.40 19.52 15.26
CA LEU A 104 -11.78 20.94 15.17
C LEU A 104 -13.14 21.24 15.83
N CYS A 105 -14.11 20.33 15.73
CA CYS A 105 -15.45 20.51 16.30
C CYS A 105 -15.42 20.60 17.84
N SER A 106 -14.61 19.81 18.51
CA SER A 106 -14.42 19.90 19.97
C SER A 106 -13.69 21.20 20.36
N LEU A 107 -12.68 21.59 19.60
CA LEU A 107 -11.88 22.79 19.85
C LEU A 107 -12.70 24.08 19.74
N VAL A 108 -13.66 24.15 18.79
CA VAL A 108 -14.46 25.36 18.55
C VAL A 108 -15.76 25.40 19.37
N CYS A 109 -16.06 24.38 20.16
CA CYS A 109 -17.29 24.32 20.94
C CYS A 109 -17.25 25.31 22.13
N PRO A 110 -18.08 26.36 22.16
CA PRO A 110 -17.98 27.39 23.17
C PRO A 110 -18.40 26.94 24.57
N VAL A 111 -19.13 25.82 24.66
CA VAL A 111 -19.62 25.23 25.91
C VAL A 111 -19.00 23.88 26.24
N ASN A 112 -17.95 23.47 25.49
CA ASN A 112 -17.23 22.20 25.65
C ASN A 112 -18.17 20.96 25.64
N ALA A 113 -19.27 21.00 24.87
CA ALA A 113 -20.24 19.92 24.78
C ALA A 113 -19.79 18.79 23.81
N ILE A 114 -18.57 18.80 23.29
CA ILE A 114 -18.07 17.81 22.34
C ILE A 114 -16.81 17.16 22.90
N THR A 115 -16.88 15.86 23.12
CA THR A 115 -15.75 15.00 23.46
C THR A 115 -15.37 14.14 22.24
N GLU A 116 -14.21 13.51 22.26
CA GLU A 116 -13.79 12.57 21.22
C GLU A 116 -13.78 11.16 21.79
N VAL A 117 -14.41 10.23 21.10
CA VAL A 117 -14.45 8.81 21.43
C VAL A 117 -13.76 8.00 20.34
N GLU A 118 -13.21 6.86 20.72
CA GLU A 118 -12.58 5.93 19.78
C GLU A 118 -13.63 5.12 19.01
N ARG A 119 -13.42 5.02 17.70
CA ARG A 119 -14.21 4.16 16.81
C ARG A 119 -13.25 3.28 16.01
N GLU A 120 -13.46 1.98 16.03
CA GLU A 120 -12.69 1.03 15.24
C GLU A 120 -13.04 1.16 13.75
N ILE A 121 -11.99 1.16 12.90
CA ILE A 121 -12.11 1.24 11.44
C ILE A 121 -11.47 0.04 10.73
N GLY A 122 -10.75 -0.80 11.46
CA GLY A 122 -10.06 -1.94 10.90
C GLY A 122 -9.04 -2.51 11.87
N LYS A 123 -8.20 -3.38 11.37
CA LYS A 123 -7.15 -4.04 12.15
C LYS A 123 -5.87 -4.22 11.38
N ILE A 124 -4.79 -4.47 12.11
CA ILE A 124 -3.49 -4.90 11.59
C ILE A 124 -3.19 -6.28 12.16
N GLU A 125 -2.79 -7.19 11.30
CA GLU A 125 -2.37 -8.54 11.67
C GLU A 125 -0.89 -8.72 11.35
N ILE A 126 -0.16 -9.32 12.28
CA ILE A 126 1.27 -9.67 12.16
C ILE A 126 1.39 -11.18 12.35
N GLY A 127 2.08 -11.81 11.42
CA GLY A 127 2.38 -13.23 11.50
C GLY A 127 3.71 -13.56 10.85
N TYR A 128 4.05 -14.85 10.84
CA TYR A 128 5.31 -15.34 10.30
C TYR A 128 5.09 -16.58 9.45
N THR A 129 5.86 -16.70 8.39
CA THR A 129 6.02 -17.91 7.58
C THR A 129 7.51 -18.21 7.55
N ASP A 130 7.95 -19.23 8.24
CA ASP A 130 9.37 -19.46 8.52
C ASP A 130 10.02 -18.20 9.13
N ASN A 131 11.05 -17.66 8.46
CA ASN A 131 11.76 -16.43 8.88
C ASN A 131 11.18 -15.14 8.25
N LEU A 132 10.14 -15.25 7.42
CA LEU A 132 9.50 -14.13 6.76
C LEU A 132 8.43 -13.53 7.68
N LYS A 133 8.63 -12.28 8.09
CA LYS A 133 7.60 -11.51 8.79
C LYS A 133 6.56 -10.98 7.80
N VAL A 134 5.29 -11.23 8.07
CA VAL A 134 4.18 -10.87 7.17
C VAL A 134 3.19 -10.01 7.93
N VAL A 135 2.90 -8.83 7.40
CA VAL A 135 2.02 -7.83 8.02
C VAL A 135 0.95 -7.42 7.02
N ARG A 136 -0.29 -7.30 7.45
CA ARG A 136 -1.37 -6.70 6.65
C ARG A 136 -2.22 -5.75 7.45
N GLY A 137 -2.73 -4.71 6.79
CA GLY A 137 -3.86 -3.92 7.26
C GLY A 137 -5.16 -4.45 6.65
N ILE A 138 -6.24 -4.37 7.41
CA ILE A 138 -7.59 -4.76 6.96
C ILE A 138 -8.54 -3.64 7.31
N LEU A 139 -9.16 -3.05 6.31
CA LEU A 139 -10.21 -2.03 6.48
C LEU A 139 -11.56 -2.71 6.72
N ASN A 140 -12.33 -2.25 7.69
CA ASN A 140 -13.66 -2.78 7.95
C ASN A 140 -14.61 -2.45 6.77
N ILE A 141 -15.50 -3.38 6.45
CA ILE A 141 -16.46 -3.23 5.34
C ILE A 141 -17.31 -1.97 5.52
N GLY A 142 -17.32 -1.17 4.47
CA GLY A 142 -18.09 0.09 4.43
C GLY A 142 -17.41 1.28 5.12
N GLU A 143 -16.11 1.15 5.48
CA GLU A 143 -15.28 2.30 5.87
C GLU A 143 -14.72 2.98 4.61
N PRO A 144 -14.83 4.31 4.51
CA PRO A 144 -14.43 5.02 3.29
C PRO A 144 -12.93 5.37 3.23
N MET A 145 -12.18 5.23 4.33
CA MET A 145 -10.81 5.73 4.42
C MET A 145 -9.87 4.76 5.12
N GLY A 146 -8.91 4.20 4.36
CA GLY A 146 -7.85 3.33 4.87
C GLY A 146 -6.59 4.05 5.39
N ILE A 147 -6.47 5.37 5.16
CA ILE A 147 -5.25 6.13 5.49
C ILE A 147 -4.77 5.98 6.95
N PRO A 148 -5.64 5.97 7.98
CA PRO A 148 -5.17 5.74 9.35
C PRO A 148 -4.49 4.38 9.52
N ILE A 149 -4.99 3.33 8.86
CA ILE A 149 -4.37 1.99 8.89
C ILE A 149 -2.99 2.03 8.21
N LEU A 150 -2.87 2.70 7.06
CA LEU A 150 -1.58 2.87 6.37
C LEU A 150 -0.55 3.59 7.23
N LYS A 151 -0.97 4.61 7.98
CA LYS A 151 -0.09 5.32 8.93
C LYS A 151 0.41 4.41 10.05
N ASP A 152 -0.44 3.53 10.55
CA ASP A 152 -0.04 2.58 11.59
C ASP A 152 0.82 1.45 11.02
N LEU A 153 0.56 0.96 9.80
CA LEU A 153 1.43 0.03 9.08
C LEU A 153 2.84 0.61 8.88
N LYS A 154 2.96 1.90 8.52
CA LYS A 154 4.27 2.56 8.39
C LYS A 154 5.11 2.54 9.66
N LYS A 155 4.49 2.59 10.84
CA LYS A 155 5.19 2.51 12.15
C LYS A 155 5.81 1.12 12.40
N LEU A 156 5.32 0.09 11.69
CA LEU A 156 5.81 -1.28 11.80
C LEU A 156 6.98 -1.58 10.86
N ILE A 157 7.34 -0.66 9.96
CA ILE A 157 8.51 -0.79 9.09
C ILE A 157 9.77 -0.83 9.96
N THR A 158 10.54 -1.90 9.81
CA THR A 158 11.73 -2.16 10.63
C THR A 158 13.00 -1.87 9.83
N PRO A 159 13.90 -0.98 10.29
CA PRO A 159 15.12 -0.60 9.54
C PRO A 159 16.05 -1.77 9.22
N ASP A 160 16.13 -2.77 10.11
CA ASP A 160 17.01 -3.93 9.97
C ASP A 160 16.49 -5.00 9.00
N TYR A 161 15.32 -4.77 8.40
CA TYR A 161 14.69 -5.68 7.44
C TYR A 161 14.74 -5.09 6.03
N ILE A 162 14.74 -5.99 5.04
CA ILE A 162 14.29 -5.65 3.69
C ILE A 162 12.77 -5.64 3.74
N ASN A 163 12.18 -4.45 3.66
CA ASN A 163 10.74 -4.24 3.74
C ASN A 163 10.16 -4.20 2.33
N ILE A 164 9.38 -5.19 1.96
CA ILE A 164 8.66 -5.25 0.68
C ILE A 164 7.23 -4.76 0.93
N ILE A 165 6.88 -3.64 0.33
CA ILE A 165 5.59 -2.98 0.48
C ILE A 165 4.74 -3.27 -0.76
N ASP A 166 3.67 -4.05 -0.60
CA ASP A 166 2.66 -4.26 -1.64
C ASP A 166 1.66 -3.10 -1.59
N SER A 167 1.77 -2.18 -2.53
CA SER A 167 0.96 -0.96 -2.56
C SER A 167 -0.45 -1.21 -3.10
N PRO A 168 -1.48 -0.44 -2.72
CA PRO A 168 -2.76 -0.49 -3.39
C PRO A 168 -2.61 -0.10 -4.88
N PRO A 169 -3.56 -0.50 -5.75
CA PRO A 169 -3.51 -0.13 -7.16
C PRO A 169 -3.89 1.34 -7.41
N GLY A 170 -3.45 1.86 -8.55
CA GLY A 170 -3.85 3.20 -9.03
C GLY A 170 -2.92 4.32 -8.63
N SER A 171 -3.48 5.52 -8.41
CA SER A 171 -2.75 6.76 -8.10
C SER A 171 -3.35 7.55 -6.94
N SER A 172 -4.13 6.89 -6.10
CA SER A 172 -4.82 7.51 -4.95
C SER A 172 -3.85 7.95 -3.84
N CYS A 173 -4.36 8.69 -2.86
CA CYS A 173 -3.59 9.03 -1.66
C CYS A 173 -3.01 7.80 -0.96
N SER A 174 -3.70 6.66 -1.01
CA SER A 174 -3.20 5.42 -0.42
C SER A 174 -1.91 4.93 -1.10
N VAL A 175 -1.80 5.04 -2.43
CA VAL A 175 -0.57 4.73 -3.18
C VAL A 175 0.56 5.68 -2.77
N VAL A 176 0.30 6.98 -2.75
CA VAL A 176 1.29 7.99 -2.31
C VAL A 176 1.81 7.65 -0.92
N HIS A 177 0.90 7.37 0.03
CA HIS A 177 1.29 6.98 1.39
C HIS A 177 2.08 5.68 1.45
N SER A 178 1.81 4.69 0.59
CA SER A 178 2.56 3.42 0.58
C SER A 178 3.98 3.59 0.05
N VAL A 179 4.17 4.44 -0.96
CA VAL A 179 5.46 4.63 -1.67
C VAL A 179 6.36 5.66 -1.00
N GLU A 180 5.78 6.67 -0.34
CA GLU A 180 6.54 7.73 0.31
C GLU A 180 7.56 7.21 1.33
N GLY A 181 8.83 7.56 1.13
CA GLY A 181 9.97 7.13 1.95
C GLY A 181 10.50 5.74 1.59
N SER A 182 10.15 5.19 0.43
CA SER A 182 10.79 4.00 -0.13
C SER A 182 12.16 4.35 -0.71
N ASP A 183 13.08 3.40 -0.60
CA ASP A 183 14.42 3.51 -1.19
C ASP A 183 14.37 3.14 -2.68
N TYR A 184 13.41 2.30 -3.08
CA TYR A 184 13.22 1.89 -4.47
C TYR A 184 11.77 1.50 -4.77
N GLY A 185 11.32 1.73 -6.01
CA GLY A 185 10.02 1.34 -6.52
C GLY A 185 10.08 0.34 -7.66
N ILE A 186 9.28 -0.71 -7.60
CA ILE A 186 9.06 -1.66 -8.68
C ILE A 186 7.71 -1.37 -9.33
N LEU A 187 7.71 -0.85 -10.55
CA LEU A 187 6.49 -0.64 -11.33
C LEU A 187 6.14 -1.91 -12.10
N VAL A 188 5.04 -2.57 -11.74
CA VAL A 188 4.58 -3.77 -12.41
C VAL A 188 3.53 -3.41 -13.46
N THR A 189 3.77 -3.79 -14.71
CA THR A 189 2.84 -3.56 -15.83
C THR A 189 2.70 -4.81 -16.71
N GLU A 190 1.76 -4.79 -17.63
CA GLU A 190 1.56 -5.83 -18.65
C GLU A 190 1.67 -5.21 -20.06
N PRO A 191 2.10 -5.98 -21.10
CA PRO A 191 2.40 -5.44 -22.43
C PRO A 191 1.14 -5.21 -23.26
N THR A 192 0.29 -4.30 -22.77
CA THR A 192 -0.96 -3.90 -23.44
C THR A 192 -1.07 -2.39 -23.50
N LYS A 193 -1.91 -1.86 -24.41
CA LYS A 193 -2.17 -0.41 -24.48
C LYS A 193 -2.75 0.14 -23.17
N PHE A 194 -3.58 -0.66 -22.48
CA PHE A 194 -4.10 -0.27 -21.16
C PHE A 194 -2.99 -0.32 -20.10
N GLY A 195 -2.13 -1.36 -20.12
CA GLY A 195 -0.97 -1.45 -19.24
C GLY A 195 -0.01 -0.28 -19.40
N LEU A 196 0.20 0.18 -20.64
CA LEU A 196 1.01 1.38 -20.91
C LEU A 196 0.38 2.63 -20.29
N HIS A 197 -0.92 2.87 -20.51
CA HIS A 197 -1.59 4.04 -19.92
C HIS A 197 -1.50 4.05 -18.39
N ASP A 198 -1.72 2.90 -17.77
CA ASP A 198 -1.63 2.76 -16.32
C ASP A 198 -0.19 2.93 -15.80
N LEU A 199 0.80 2.45 -16.57
CA LEU A 199 2.22 2.66 -16.28
C LEU A 199 2.58 4.16 -16.31
N GLU A 200 2.08 4.91 -17.28
CA GLU A 200 2.29 6.37 -17.37
C GLU A 200 1.82 7.07 -16.08
N ILE A 201 0.65 6.68 -15.57
CA ILE A 201 0.11 7.24 -14.33
C ILE A 201 1.03 6.90 -13.14
N ALA A 202 1.44 5.63 -13.01
CA ALA A 202 2.31 5.18 -11.92
C ALA A 202 3.70 5.84 -11.97
N VAL A 203 4.28 6.01 -13.18
CA VAL A 203 5.54 6.74 -13.39
C VAL A 203 5.44 8.19 -12.93
N ASN A 204 4.34 8.87 -13.23
CA ASN A 204 4.14 10.25 -12.78
C ASN A 204 4.08 10.35 -11.25
N VAL A 205 3.39 9.41 -10.59
CA VAL A 205 3.31 9.39 -9.11
C VAL A 205 4.68 9.18 -8.49
N ILE A 206 5.42 8.16 -8.92
CA ILE A 206 6.70 7.82 -8.29
C ILE A 206 7.78 8.89 -8.54
N ARG A 207 7.77 9.52 -9.72
CA ARG A 207 8.65 10.66 -10.04
C ARG A 207 8.38 11.87 -9.15
N GLN A 208 7.10 12.18 -8.88
CA GLN A 208 6.74 13.27 -7.96
C GLN A 208 7.23 13.02 -6.53
N LEU A 209 7.34 11.76 -6.14
CA LEU A 209 7.85 11.36 -4.83
C LEU A 209 9.38 11.31 -4.77
N GLY A 210 10.06 11.45 -5.91
CA GLY A 210 11.53 11.41 -5.99
C GLY A 210 12.15 10.05 -5.65
N VAL A 211 11.38 8.96 -5.79
CA VAL A 211 11.84 7.60 -5.49
C VAL A 211 12.44 6.98 -6.76
N PRO A 212 13.67 6.45 -6.72
CA PRO A 212 14.24 5.70 -7.85
C PRO A 212 13.41 4.44 -8.12
N PHE A 213 13.30 4.06 -9.41
CA PHE A 213 12.41 2.97 -9.78
C PHE A 213 12.80 2.29 -11.08
N GLY A 214 12.29 1.07 -11.27
CA GLY A 214 12.37 0.34 -12.53
C GLY A 214 11.07 -0.41 -12.83
N VAL A 215 10.95 -0.88 -14.06
CA VAL A 215 9.75 -1.54 -14.58
C VAL A 215 9.95 -3.04 -14.66
N VAL A 216 8.98 -3.80 -14.17
CA VAL A 216 8.82 -5.23 -14.41
C VAL A 216 7.66 -5.41 -15.38
N ILE A 217 7.93 -6.02 -16.54
CA ILE A 217 6.89 -6.43 -17.47
C ILE A 217 6.39 -7.81 -17.06
N ASN A 218 5.19 -7.87 -16.49
CA ASN A 218 4.53 -9.12 -16.16
C ASN A 218 3.65 -9.59 -17.34
N LYS A 219 3.46 -10.88 -17.45
CA LYS A 219 2.77 -11.49 -18.60
C LYS A 219 3.44 -11.14 -19.94
N SER A 220 4.78 -11.06 -19.91
CA SER A 220 5.63 -10.73 -21.06
C SER A 220 5.34 -11.64 -22.24
N ASP A 221 5.14 -11.05 -23.42
CA ASP A 221 4.88 -11.71 -24.70
C ASP A 221 5.47 -10.90 -25.87
N GLU A 222 5.06 -11.22 -27.10
CA GLU A 222 5.48 -10.52 -28.33
C GLU A 222 5.11 -9.02 -28.36
N ASN A 223 4.23 -8.55 -27.47
CA ASN A 223 3.80 -7.15 -27.40
C ASN A 223 4.64 -6.30 -26.43
N ASP A 224 5.69 -6.84 -25.85
CA ASP A 224 6.58 -6.12 -24.92
C ASP A 224 7.10 -4.81 -25.50
N TYR A 225 7.23 -4.73 -26.84
CA TYR A 225 7.67 -3.53 -27.55
C TYR A 225 6.85 -2.27 -27.18
N ILE A 226 5.56 -2.44 -26.80
CA ILE A 226 4.68 -1.33 -26.38
C ILE A 226 5.26 -0.63 -25.15
N ILE A 227 5.73 -1.41 -24.19
CA ILE A 227 6.31 -0.91 -22.93
C ILE A 227 7.77 -0.49 -23.14
N GLU A 228 8.52 -1.27 -23.94
CA GLU A 228 9.94 -1.00 -24.24
C GLU A 228 10.15 0.34 -24.92
N GLU A 229 9.32 0.67 -25.93
CA GLU A 229 9.37 1.98 -26.61
C GLU A 229 9.12 3.14 -25.64
N PHE A 230 8.13 2.99 -24.76
CA PHE A 230 7.84 3.99 -23.74
C PHE A 230 8.99 4.13 -22.74
N CYS A 231 9.48 3.03 -22.18
CA CYS A 231 10.58 3.05 -21.22
C CYS A 231 11.85 3.66 -21.83
N LYS A 232 12.20 3.28 -23.06
CA LYS A 232 13.33 3.86 -23.80
C LYS A 232 13.18 5.38 -24.01
N LYS A 233 11.98 5.83 -24.40
CA LYS A 233 11.70 7.25 -24.60
C LYS A 233 11.77 8.07 -23.32
N GLN A 234 11.40 7.44 -22.19
CA GLN A 234 11.35 8.07 -20.87
C GLN A 234 12.64 7.90 -20.05
N GLY A 235 13.63 7.16 -20.55
CA GLY A 235 14.86 6.83 -19.82
C GLY A 235 14.59 5.99 -18.58
N ILE A 236 13.68 5.00 -18.68
CA ILE A 236 13.29 4.12 -17.58
C ILE A 236 13.88 2.73 -17.83
N ASP A 237 14.49 2.13 -16.82
CA ASP A 237 15.03 0.80 -16.91
C ASP A 237 13.95 -0.27 -16.76
N ILE A 238 13.93 -1.25 -17.67
CA ILE A 238 13.18 -2.50 -17.52
C ILE A 238 14.10 -3.44 -16.76
N ILE A 239 13.72 -3.70 -15.49
CA ILE A 239 14.56 -4.52 -14.60
C ILE A 239 14.37 -6.01 -14.81
N GLU A 240 13.16 -6.45 -15.22
CA GLU A 240 12.91 -7.86 -15.50
C GLU A 240 11.63 -8.08 -16.31
N ARG A 241 11.49 -9.29 -16.87
CA ARG A 241 10.30 -9.78 -17.56
C ARG A 241 9.85 -11.09 -16.98
N ILE A 242 8.57 -11.18 -16.62
CA ILE A 242 7.93 -12.41 -16.15
C ILE A 242 7.04 -12.91 -17.29
N PRO A 243 7.33 -14.07 -17.89
CA PRO A 243 6.63 -14.54 -19.08
C PRO A 243 5.15 -14.84 -18.80
N PHE A 244 4.32 -14.71 -19.82
CA PHE A 244 2.95 -15.21 -19.77
C PHE A 244 2.95 -16.72 -19.80
N ASP A 245 2.80 -17.35 -18.63
CA ASP A 245 2.76 -18.81 -18.49
C ASP A 245 1.50 -19.25 -17.73
N ARG A 246 0.83 -20.28 -18.28
CA ARG A 246 -0.36 -20.86 -17.64
C ARG A 246 -0.06 -21.49 -16.27
N SER A 247 1.16 -21.96 -16.05
CA SER A 247 1.56 -22.52 -14.76
C SER A 247 1.53 -21.46 -13.65
N ILE A 248 1.93 -20.22 -13.97
CA ILE A 248 1.83 -19.07 -13.06
C ILE A 248 0.36 -18.84 -12.67
N ALA A 249 -0.54 -18.79 -13.65
CA ALA A 249 -1.96 -18.58 -13.40
C ALA A 249 -2.58 -19.73 -12.57
N GLN A 250 -2.14 -20.97 -12.80
CA GLN A 250 -2.59 -22.12 -12.02
C GLN A 250 -2.08 -22.07 -10.57
N LYS A 251 -0.81 -21.76 -10.34
CA LYS A 251 -0.24 -21.58 -8.99
C LYS A 251 -0.95 -20.42 -8.27
N TYR A 252 -1.11 -19.29 -8.96
CA TYR A 252 -1.82 -18.13 -8.41
C TYR A 252 -3.25 -18.50 -7.95
N SER A 253 -4.02 -19.21 -8.79
CA SER A 253 -5.41 -19.62 -8.47
C SER A 253 -5.51 -20.55 -7.26
N LYS A 254 -4.43 -21.24 -6.91
CA LYS A 254 -4.33 -22.12 -5.72
C LYS A 254 -3.73 -21.42 -4.50
N GLY A 255 -3.33 -20.15 -4.61
CA GLY A 255 -2.60 -19.44 -3.58
C GLY A 255 -1.22 -20.07 -3.31
N GLU A 256 -0.53 -20.50 -4.37
CA GLU A 256 0.82 -21.06 -4.33
C GLU A 256 1.85 -20.05 -4.81
N LEU A 257 3.05 -20.10 -4.25
CA LEU A 257 4.19 -19.28 -4.64
C LEU A 257 4.91 -19.89 -5.86
N LEU A 258 5.70 -19.04 -6.55
CA LEU A 258 6.53 -19.45 -7.69
C LEU A 258 7.90 -19.90 -7.17
N ASP A 259 8.01 -21.16 -6.77
CA ASP A 259 9.18 -21.76 -6.13
C ASP A 259 10.10 -22.54 -7.08
N ASP A 260 9.76 -22.55 -8.39
CA ASP A 260 10.57 -23.19 -9.42
C ASP A 260 11.88 -22.42 -9.66
N LYS A 261 12.95 -23.15 -10.01
CA LYS A 261 14.28 -22.57 -10.22
C LYS A 261 14.28 -21.37 -11.19
N ILE A 262 13.50 -21.45 -12.28
CA ILE A 262 13.43 -20.37 -13.27
C ILE A 262 12.88 -19.08 -12.66
N PHE A 263 11.82 -19.17 -11.86
CA PHE A 263 11.25 -18.00 -11.20
C PHE A 263 12.12 -17.46 -10.08
N MET A 264 12.85 -18.33 -9.38
CA MET A 264 13.83 -17.88 -8.39
C MET A 264 14.94 -17.05 -9.03
N GLU A 265 15.39 -17.39 -10.25
CA GLU A 265 16.37 -16.60 -11.04
C GLU A 265 15.78 -15.22 -11.43
N VAL A 266 14.50 -15.14 -11.78
CA VAL A 266 13.81 -13.88 -12.08
C VAL A 266 13.84 -12.92 -10.87
N PHE A 267 13.52 -13.42 -9.67
CA PHE A 267 13.54 -12.59 -8.46
C PHE A 267 14.96 -12.25 -8.00
N GLU A 268 15.94 -13.11 -8.27
CA GLU A 268 17.36 -12.81 -8.08
C GLU A 268 17.82 -11.64 -8.96
N ASN A 269 17.44 -11.64 -10.23
CA ASN A 269 17.76 -10.57 -11.17
C ASN A 269 17.09 -9.25 -10.74
N ILE A 270 15.81 -9.28 -10.33
CA ILE A 270 15.12 -8.09 -9.83
C ILE A 270 15.89 -7.49 -8.65
N PHE A 271 16.21 -8.30 -7.64
CA PHE A 271 16.90 -7.81 -6.45
C PHE A 271 18.31 -7.31 -6.75
N SER A 272 19.08 -8.02 -7.58
CA SER A 272 20.43 -7.61 -7.97
C SER A 272 20.44 -6.22 -8.63
N LYS A 273 19.51 -5.96 -9.55
CA LYS A 273 19.39 -4.64 -10.19
C LYS A 273 19.00 -3.52 -9.23
N ILE A 274 18.13 -3.81 -8.25
CA ILE A 274 17.79 -2.86 -7.20
C ILE A 274 19.04 -2.50 -6.38
N MET A 275 19.83 -3.50 -6.02
CA MET A 275 21.05 -3.29 -5.24
C MET A 275 22.12 -2.51 -6.01
N GLU A 276 22.26 -2.72 -7.32
CA GLU A 276 23.15 -1.93 -8.18
C GLU A 276 22.81 -0.43 -8.17
N VAL A 277 21.51 -0.08 -8.27
CA VAL A 277 21.06 1.32 -8.22
C VAL A 277 21.31 1.93 -6.85
N SER A 278 20.97 1.22 -5.78
CA SER A 278 21.16 1.71 -4.41
C SER A 278 22.62 1.97 -4.05
N ASN A 279 23.56 1.14 -4.56
CA ASN A 279 24.99 1.32 -4.33
C ASN A 279 25.56 2.52 -5.11
N ASN A 280 25.10 2.75 -6.36
CA ASN A 280 25.53 3.88 -7.17
C ASN A 280 25.09 5.24 -6.58
N GLU A 281 23.93 5.30 -5.92
CA GLU A 281 23.48 6.52 -5.23
C GLU A 281 24.31 6.80 -3.98
N ALA A 282 24.71 5.76 -3.23
CA ALA A 282 25.57 5.92 -2.06
C ALA A 282 26.97 6.46 -2.42
N ASP A 283 27.52 6.02 -3.55
CA ASP A 283 28.85 6.47 -4.05
C ASP A 283 28.81 7.89 -4.63
N SER A 284 27.65 8.36 -5.11
CA SER A 284 27.48 9.71 -5.66
C SER A 284 27.30 10.80 -4.58
N CYS A 285 27.03 10.42 -3.34
CA CYS A 285 26.88 11.32 -2.19
C CYS A 285 28.15 11.48 -1.34
N ASN A 286 29.24 10.79 -1.65
CA ASN A 286 30.57 10.92 -1.05
C ASN A 286 31.50 11.71 -1.98
#